data_24aefd0de8b06cc07219ce0b76220b26
#
_entry.id   24aefd0de8b06cc07219ce0b76220b26
#
_cell.length_a   1.000
_cell.length_b   1.000
_cell.length_c   1.000
_cell.angle_alpha   90.00
_cell.angle_beta   90.00
_cell.angle_gamma   90.00
#
_symmetry.space_group_name_H-M   'P 1'
#
loop_
_entity.id
_entity.type
_entity.pdbx_description
1 polymer ?
#
loop_
_entity_poly.entity_id
_entity_poly.type
_entity_poly.pdbx_seq_one_letter_code
_entity_poly.pdbx_strand_id
1 'polypeptide(L)' 'MFTEVKQTSKPLPQLVSEEIEKLIVLGEFKPGDRLPSEYELAQRLGVGRSTVREATKALVS' A
#
# COMPACT_ATOMS: atom_id res chain seq x y z
N MET A 1 13.99 -9.14 22.15
CA MET A 1 13.27 -8.23 22.79
C MET A 1 13.06 -6.92 22.04
N PHE A 2 14.04 -6.40 21.42
CA PHE A 2 13.87 -5.17 20.67
C PHE A 2 13.74 -5.39 19.18
N THR A 3 13.48 -6.61 18.79
CA THR A 3 13.40 -6.90 17.38
C THR A 3 12.21 -6.24 16.71
N GLU A 4 11.16 -6.04 17.46
CA GLU A 4 9.98 -5.44 16.85
C GLU A 4 10.22 -4.01 16.42
N VAL A 5 11.23 -3.38 16.97
CA VAL A 5 11.55 -2.02 16.57
C VAL A 5 11.97 -1.95 15.11
N LYS A 6 12.63 -2.99 14.65
CA LYS A 6 13.09 -3.01 13.27
C LYS A 6 11.96 -3.06 12.27
N GLN A 7 10.84 -3.62 12.69
CA GLN A 7 9.71 -3.77 11.78
C GLN A 7 9.08 -2.46 11.44
N THR A 8 9.31 -1.44 12.25
CA THR A 8 8.73 -0.15 12.00
C THR A 8 9.67 0.78 11.28
N SER A 9 10.83 0.28 10.83
CA SER A 9 11.80 1.13 10.18
C SER A 9 11.43 1.47 8.75
N LYS A 10 10.50 0.73 8.15
CA LYS A 10 10.10 1.00 6.77
C LYS A 10 9.22 2.24 6.70
N PRO A 11 9.43 3.09 5.69
CA PRO A 11 8.54 4.23 5.50
C PRO A 11 7.12 3.79 5.26
N LEU A 12 6.19 4.60 5.70
CA LEU A 12 4.78 4.26 5.55
C LEU A 12 4.37 4.01 4.09
N PRO A 13 4.80 4.81 3.11
CA PRO A 13 4.45 4.51 1.73
C PRO A 13 4.92 3.13 1.27
N GLN A 14 6.07 2.68 1.77
CA GLN A 14 6.55 1.36 1.40
C GLN A 14 5.65 0.28 1.98
N LEU A 15 5.22 0.44 3.22
CA LEU A 15 4.30 -0.51 3.83
C LEU A 15 2.98 -0.57 3.06
N VAL A 16 2.50 0.59 2.65
CA VAL A 16 1.25 0.65 1.89
C VAL A 16 1.41 -0.02 0.54
N SER A 17 2.53 0.21 -0.15
CA SER A 17 2.73 -0.42 -1.45
C SER A 17 2.80 -1.95 -1.31
N GLU A 18 3.38 -2.44 -0.23
CA GLU A 18 3.43 -3.88 0.03
C GLU A 18 2.03 -4.44 0.24
N GLU A 19 1.18 -3.69 0.93
CA GLU A 19 -0.20 -4.13 1.13
C GLU A 19 -0.97 -4.16 -0.18
N ILE A 20 -0.76 -3.17 -1.03
CA ILE A 20 -1.42 -3.14 -2.33
C ILE A 20 -0.96 -4.31 -3.17
N GLU A 21 0.34 -4.59 -3.18
CA GLU A 21 0.86 -5.74 -3.90
C GLU A 21 0.22 -7.05 -3.41
N LYS A 22 0.04 -7.15 -2.12
CA LYS A 22 -0.57 -8.33 -1.52
C LYS A 22 -1.99 -8.52 -2.05
N LEU A 23 -2.74 -7.43 -2.12
CA LEU A 23 -4.10 -7.50 -2.63
C LEU A 23 -4.13 -7.96 -4.08
N ILE A 24 -3.16 -7.53 -4.87
CA ILE A 24 -3.07 -7.94 -6.27
C ILE A 24 -2.75 -9.43 -6.35
N VAL A 25 -1.80 -9.88 -5.56
CA VAL A 25 -1.39 -11.29 -5.58
C VAL A 25 -2.53 -12.17 -5.13
N LEU A 26 -3.32 -11.71 -4.17
CA LEU A 26 -4.45 -12.49 -3.68
C LEU A 26 -5.65 -12.49 -4.62
N GLY A 27 -5.58 -11.70 -5.70
CA GLY A 27 -6.66 -11.69 -6.67
C GLY A 27 -7.76 -10.70 -6.38
N GLU A 28 -7.56 -9.82 -5.42
CA GLU A 28 -8.54 -8.77 -5.14
C GLU A 28 -8.66 -7.81 -6.33
N PHE A 29 -7.55 -7.59 -7.02
CA PHE A 29 -7.54 -6.78 -8.22
C PHE A 29 -6.81 -7.56 -9.29
N LYS A 30 -7.34 -7.57 -10.49
CA LYS A 30 -6.73 -8.31 -11.60
C LYS A 30 -5.98 -7.33 -12.51
N PRO A 31 -4.99 -7.83 -13.24
CA PRO A 31 -4.33 -6.99 -14.23
C PRO A 31 -5.36 -6.42 -15.19
N GLY A 32 -5.30 -5.12 -15.41
CA GLY A 32 -6.26 -4.47 -16.25
C GLY A 32 -7.49 -3.96 -15.55
N ASP A 33 -7.74 -4.41 -14.34
CA ASP A 33 -8.85 -3.89 -13.56
C ASP A 33 -8.51 -2.50 -13.07
N ARG A 34 -9.56 -1.72 -12.81
CA ARG A 34 -9.38 -0.42 -12.24
C ARG A 34 -9.16 -0.55 -10.75
N LEU A 35 -8.07 0.02 -10.27
CA LEU A 35 -7.83 0.04 -8.83
C LEU A 35 -8.79 0.99 -8.14
N PRO A 36 -9.10 0.76 -6.87
CA PRO A 36 -9.89 1.71 -6.11
C PRO A 36 -9.23 3.07 -6.10
N SER A 37 -10.01 4.10 -5.88
CA SER A 37 -9.47 5.46 -5.83
C SER A 37 -8.53 5.59 -4.64
N GLU A 38 -7.71 6.65 -4.68
CA GLU A 38 -6.83 6.94 -3.55
C GLU A 38 -7.62 7.07 -2.27
N TYR A 39 -8.80 7.67 -2.36
CA TYR A 39 -9.63 7.85 -1.19
C TYR A 39 -10.06 6.51 -0.60
N GLU A 40 -10.51 5.61 -1.45
CA GLU A 40 -10.94 4.30 -0.98
C GLU A 40 -9.80 3.51 -0.38
N LEU A 41 -8.65 3.52 -1.05
CA LEU A 41 -7.49 2.82 -0.51
C LEU A 41 -7.04 3.42 0.82
N ALA A 42 -7.08 4.74 0.91
CA ALA A 42 -6.70 5.41 2.14
C ALA A 42 -7.59 4.96 3.30
N GLN A 43 -8.89 4.86 3.03
CA GLN A 43 -9.81 4.43 4.07
C GLN A 43 -9.61 2.96 4.45
N ARG A 44 -9.42 2.11 3.47
CA ARG A 44 -9.24 0.69 3.73
C ARG A 44 -7.94 0.43 4.51
N LEU A 45 -6.91 1.19 4.21
CA LEU A 45 -5.61 0.96 4.83
C LEU A 45 -5.36 1.84 6.04
N GLY A 46 -6.24 2.80 6.30
CA GLY A 46 -6.10 3.64 7.47
C GLY A 46 -4.97 4.63 7.37
N VAL A 47 -4.70 5.15 6.19
CA VAL A 47 -3.61 6.11 5.97
C VAL A 47 -4.13 7.29 5.17
N GLY A 48 -3.27 8.31 5.02
CA GLY A 48 -3.65 9.48 4.25
C GLY A 48 -3.59 9.22 2.75
N ARG A 49 -4.31 10.04 1.98
CA ARG A 49 -4.33 9.88 0.54
C ARG A 49 -2.97 10.17 -0.09
N SER A 50 -2.22 11.10 0.47
CA SER A 50 -0.89 11.38 -0.08
C SER A 50 0.02 10.18 0.10
N THR A 51 -0.14 9.44 1.19
CA THR A 51 0.63 8.23 1.39
C THR A 51 0.28 7.18 0.33
N VAL A 52 -1.01 7.05 0.02
CA VAL A 52 -1.44 6.12 -1.02
C VAL A 52 -0.86 6.53 -2.37
N ARG A 53 -0.87 7.82 -2.67
CA ARG A 53 -0.34 8.30 -3.94
C ARG A 53 1.14 7.98 -4.06
N GLU A 54 1.91 8.21 -3.00
CA GLU A 54 3.32 7.89 -3.00
C GLU A 54 3.53 6.40 -3.23
N ALA A 55 2.71 5.59 -2.56
CA ALA A 55 2.84 4.14 -2.67
C ALA A 55 2.53 3.67 -4.09
N THR A 56 1.48 4.20 -4.71
CA THR A 56 1.13 3.77 -6.05
C THR A 56 2.17 4.22 -7.06
N LYS A 57 2.78 5.38 -6.86
CA LYS A 57 3.87 5.80 -7.72
C LYS A 57 5.03 4.82 -7.66
N ALA A 58 5.33 4.32 -6.48
CA ALA A 58 6.42 3.37 -6.32
C ALA A 58 6.13 2.07 -7.07
N LEU A 59 4.86 1.68 -7.11
CA LEU A 59 4.50 0.43 -7.78
C LEU A 59 4.58 0.51 -9.29
N VAL A 60 4.36 1.68 -9.86
CA VAL A 60 4.35 1.81 -11.33
C VAL A 60 5.67 2.34 -11.89
N SER A 61 6.57 2.76 -11.05
CA SER A 61 7.84 3.31 -11.55
C SER A 61 8.90 2.26 -11.88
#